data_a8295c88bc5268f8c809947257772c5b
#
_entry.id   a8295c88bc5268f8c809947257772c5b
#
_cell.length_a   1.000
_cell.length_b   1.000
_cell.length_c   1.000
_cell.angle_alpha   90.00
_cell.angle_beta   90.00
_cell.angle_gamma   90.00
#
_symmetry.space_group_name_H-M   'P 1'
#
loop_
_entity.id
_entity.type
_entity.pdbx_description
1 polymer ?
#
loop_
_entity_poly.entity_id
_entity_poly.type
_entity_poly.pdbx_seq_one_letter_code
_entity_poly.pdbx_strand_id
1 'polypeptide(L)'
;ISLAHRMGYAVGFITGRTSPIVEARAKELACDFVLMGIKHKVSAMHSLLKERDLSWDEAAYMGDDLNDLPLFSFVGLSGCPADGCEENQSAADFVSAYNGGRGAARDFIECILKSQGRWEEAVYSFQEIDQEDLVQ
;
A
#
# COMPACT_ATOMS: atom_id res chain seq x y z
N ILE A 1 -3.01 -4.47 -5.85
CA ILE A 1 -1.75 -3.87 -6.37
C ILE A 1 -1.88 -3.52 -7.85
N SER A 2 -2.44 -4.41 -8.65
CA SER A 2 -2.73 -4.15 -10.06
C SER A 2 -3.55 -2.87 -10.26
N LEU A 3 -4.56 -2.65 -9.41
CA LEU A 3 -5.37 -1.43 -9.44
C LEU A 3 -4.51 -0.17 -9.19
N ALA A 4 -3.64 -0.22 -8.19
CA ALA A 4 -2.76 0.89 -7.87
C ALA A 4 -1.77 1.18 -9.01
N HIS A 5 -1.19 0.13 -9.61
CA HIS A 5 -0.28 0.27 -10.74
C HIS A 5 -0.94 0.90 -11.95
N ARG A 6 -2.19 0.53 -12.27
CA ARG A 6 -2.94 1.14 -13.36
C ARG A 6 -3.12 2.64 -13.17
N MET A 7 -3.18 3.08 -11.93
CA MET A 7 -3.38 4.49 -11.59
C MET A 7 -2.08 5.25 -11.36
N GLY A 8 -0.94 4.61 -11.61
CA GLY A 8 0.38 5.26 -11.56
C GLY A 8 1.03 5.29 -10.18
N TYR A 9 0.53 4.52 -9.22
CA TYR A 9 1.13 4.45 -7.89
C TYR A 9 2.24 3.40 -7.83
N ALA A 10 3.30 3.69 -7.09
CA ALA A 10 4.29 2.70 -6.70
C ALA A 10 3.80 1.98 -5.43
N VAL A 11 3.95 0.67 -5.39
CA VAL A 11 3.48 -0.17 -4.28
C VAL A 11 4.57 -1.14 -3.88
N GLY A 12 4.75 -1.33 -2.58
CA GLY A 12 5.73 -2.28 -2.08
C GLY A 12 5.54 -2.61 -0.61
N PHE A 13 6.51 -3.34 -0.08
CA PHE A 13 6.52 -3.79 1.32
C PHE A 13 7.71 -3.25 2.08
N ILE A 14 7.46 -2.85 3.33
CA ILE A 14 8.50 -2.55 4.33
C ILE A 14 8.19 -3.43 5.54
N THR A 15 9.09 -4.36 5.86
CA THR A 15 8.87 -5.32 6.94
C THR A 15 10.13 -5.51 7.77
N GLY A 16 9.95 -5.75 9.07
CA GLY A 16 11.03 -6.11 9.98
C GLY A 16 11.51 -7.55 9.83
N ARG A 17 10.75 -8.37 9.11
CA ARG A 17 11.07 -9.79 8.88
C ARG A 17 11.84 -9.97 7.59
N THR A 18 12.69 -11.01 7.57
CA THR A 18 13.31 -11.52 6.35
C THR A 18 12.63 -12.84 6.04
N SER A 19 11.90 -12.92 4.95
CA SER A 19 11.09 -14.09 4.62
C SER A 19 11.09 -14.37 3.12
N PRO A 20 11.47 -15.61 2.72
CA PRO A 20 11.34 -16.01 1.32
C PRO A 20 9.89 -15.97 0.82
N ILE A 21 8.92 -16.16 1.71
CA ILE A 21 7.49 -16.10 1.37
C ILE A 21 7.09 -14.66 1.00
N VAL A 22 7.52 -13.67 1.79
CA VAL A 22 7.27 -12.26 1.49
C VAL A 22 7.93 -11.85 0.17
N GLU A 23 9.18 -12.28 -0.03
CA GLU A 23 9.91 -12.00 -1.27
C GLU A 23 9.20 -12.58 -2.49
N ALA A 24 8.78 -13.84 -2.41
CA ALA A 24 8.05 -14.52 -3.48
C ALA A 24 6.71 -13.83 -3.77
N ARG A 25 5.99 -13.44 -2.71
CA ARG A 25 4.70 -12.76 -2.84
C ARG A 25 4.84 -11.39 -3.50
N ALA A 26 5.86 -10.64 -3.10
CA ALA A 26 6.15 -9.34 -3.70
C ALA A 26 6.47 -9.46 -5.19
N LYS A 27 7.19 -10.51 -5.58
CA LYS A 27 7.51 -10.79 -6.96
C LYS A 27 6.27 -11.16 -7.78
N GLU A 28 5.40 -12.01 -7.25
CA GLU A 28 4.12 -12.35 -7.89
C GLU A 28 3.24 -11.13 -8.10
N LEU A 29 3.23 -10.20 -7.15
CA LEU A 29 2.43 -8.98 -7.19
C LEU A 29 3.10 -7.86 -7.99
N ALA A 30 4.31 -8.09 -8.52
CA ALA A 30 5.10 -7.10 -9.23
C ALA A 30 5.29 -5.81 -8.42
N CYS A 31 5.60 -5.96 -7.13
CA CYS A 31 5.88 -4.81 -6.26
C CYS A 31 7.06 -4.00 -6.76
N ASP A 32 6.98 -2.69 -6.62
CA ASP A 32 8.03 -1.76 -7.05
C ASP A 32 9.23 -1.78 -6.12
N PHE A 33 9.03 -2.17 -4.87
CA PHE A 33 10.09 -2.31 -3.88
C PHE A 33 9.72 -3.32 -2.81
N VAL A 34 10.73 -3.94 -2.20
CA VAL A 34 10.58 -4.84 -1.04
C VAL A 34 11.75 -4.58 -0.11
N LEU A 35 11.46 -4.04 1.06
CA LEU A 35 12.46 -3.77 2.08
C LEU A 35 12.23 -4.71 3.27
N MET A 36 13.11 -5.67 3.44
CA MET A 36 13.03 -6.69 4.50
C MET A 36 14.10 -6.45 5.57
N GLY A 37 13.85 -6.98 6.77
CA GLY A 37 14.79 -6.85 7.88
C GLY A 37 14.95 -5.42 8.39
N ILE A 38 13.96 -4.57 8.20
CA ILE A 38 14.02 -3.15 8.53
C ILE A 38 13.61 -2.93 9.99
N LYS A 39 14.54 -2.39 10.78
CA LYS A 39 14.27 -2.03 12.18
C LYS A 39 13.71 -0.60 12.30
N HIS A 40 14.20 0.31 11.46
CA HIS A 40 13.83 1.73 11.50
C HIS A 40 13.01 2.07 10.26
N LYS A 41 11.71 1.82 10.34
CA LYS A 41 10.79 1.96 9.21
C LYS A 41 10.64 3.40 8.74
N VAL A 42 10.67 4.37 9.64
CA VAL A 42 10.59 5.80 9.28
C VAL A 42 11.79 6.21 8.43
N SER A 43 12.99 5.82 8.84
CA SER A 43 14.21 6.11 8.05
C SER A 43 14.19 5.45 6.69
N ALA A 44 13.73 4.19 6.63
CA ALA A 44 13.63 3.43 5.38
C ALA A 44 12.63 4.09 4.42
N MET A 45 11.46 4.48 4.92
CA MET A 45 10.45 5.17 4.11
C MET A 45 10.94 6.55 3.65
N HIS A 46 11.62 7.27 4.53
CA HIS A 46 12.19 8.58 4.19
C HIS A 46 13.19 8.47 3.01
N SER A 47 14.09 7.50 3.07
CA SER A 47 15.05 7.23 1.99
C SER A 47 14.36 6.87 0.68
N LEU A 48 13.33 6.03 0.77
CA LEU A 48 12.54 5.60 -0.39
C LEU A 48 11.83 6.79 -1.05
N LEU A 49 11.21 7.66 -0.26
CA LEU A 49 10.54 8.86 -0.76
C LEU A 49 11.54 9.82 -1.41
N LYS A 50 12.71 9.99 -0.81
CA LYS A 50 13.75 10.84 -1.35
C LYS A 50 14.26 10.34 -2.70
N GLU A 51 14.48 9.04 -2.82
CA GLU A 51 14.90 8.43 -4.10
C GLU A 51 13.88 8.66 -5.21
N ARG A 52 12.61 8.68 -4.87
CA ARG A 52 11.51 8.84 -5.82
C ARG A 52 11.05 10.28 -5.99
N ASP A 53 11.70 11.21 -5.33
CA ASP A 53 11.35 12.64 -5.34
C ASP A 53 9.90 12.88 -4.91
N LEU A 54 9.49 12.20 -3.84
CA LEU A 54 8.15 12.29 -3.26
C LEU A 54 8.21 12.83 -1.84
N SER A 55 7.14 13.51 -1.43
CA SER A 55 6.97 13.99 -0.05
C SER A 55 6.18 12.99 0.78
N TRP A 56 6.23 13.16 2.11
CA TRP A 56 5.43 12.36 3.03
C TRP A 56 3.93 12.42 2.75
N ASP A 57 3.43 13.57 2.30
CA ASP A 57 2.01 13.75 1.96
C ASP A 57 1.57 12.91 0.77
N GLU A 58 2.51 12.47 -0.05
CA GLU A 58 2.25 11.61 -1.20
C GLU A 58 2.37 10.12 -0.89
N ALA A 59 2.62 9.78 0.38
CA ALA A 59 2.78 8.41 0.83
C ALA A 59 1.55 7.96 1.62
N ALA A 60 1.19 6.69 1.46
CA ALA A 60 0.21 6.01 2.29
C ALA A 60 0.84 4.73 2.84
N TYR A 61 0.48 4.36 4.05
CA TYR A 61 1.05 3.18 4.71
C TYR A 61 -0.01 2.45 5.52
N MET A 62 -0.07 1.13 5.32
CA MET A 62 -0.93 0.25 6.11
C MET A 62 -0.07 -0.58 7.06
N GLY A 63 -0.41 -0.55 8.34
CA GLY A 63 0.33 -1.28 9.37
C GLY A 63 -0.59 -1.89 10.42
N ASP A 64 -0.21 -3.07 10.93
CA ASP A 64 -1.04 -3.86 11.83
C ASP A 64 -0.48 -3.98 13.25
N ASP A 65 0.73 -3.50 13.51
CA ASP A 65 1.39 -3.71 14.79
C ASP A 65 2.09 -2.44 15.28
N LEU A 66 2.51 -2.46 16.54
CA LEU A 66 3.09 -1.31 17.24
C LEU A 66 4.31 -0.72 16.55
N ASN A 67 5.12 -1.55 15.89
CA ASN A 67 6.29 -1.08 15.16
C ASN A 67 5.95 -0.26 13.90
N ASP A 68 4.69 -0.25 13.48
CA ASP A 68 4.20 0.55 12.37
C ASP A 68 3.72 1.93 12.80
N LEU A 69 3.40 2.12 14.09
CA LEU A 69 2.84 3.37 14.61
C LEU A 69 3.65 4.62 14.27
N PRO A 70 5.00 4.61 14.36
CA PRO A 70 5.75 5.81 14.02
C PRO A 70 5.50 6.33 12.61
N LEU A 71 5.26 5.43 11.63
CA LEU A 71 4.97 5.82 10.26
C LEU A 71 3.63 6.53 10.12
N PHE A 72 2.65 6.19 10.95
CA PHE A 72 1.30 6.77 10.88
C PHE A 72 1.30 8.29 11.07
N SER A 73 2.26 8.82 11.86
CA SER A 73 2.36 10.26 12.09
C SER A 73 2.99 11.02 10.92
N PHE A 74 3.69 10.33 10.03
CA PHE A 74 4.43 10.97 8.94
C PHE A 74 3.69 10.91 7.60
N VAL A 75 3.01 9.81 7.31
CA VAL A 75 2.39 9.59 6.00
C VAL A 75 1.15 10.45 5.79
N GLY A 76 0.82 10.69 4.55
CA GLY A 76 -0.39 11.44 4.17
C GLY A 76 -1.68 10.72 4.52
N LEU A 77 -1.67 9.37 4.45
CA LEU A 77 -2.81 8.55 4.86
C LEU A 77 -2.32 7.26 5.49
N SER A 78 -2.77 6.98 6.71
CA SER A 78 -2.46 5.75 7.42
C SER A 78 -3.66 4.80 7.40
N GLY A 79 -3.39 3.50 7.27
CA GLY A 79 -4.40 2.47 7.26
C GLY A 79 -4.07 1.34 8.22
N CYS A 80 -5.11 0.64 8.67
CA CYS A 80 -4.98 -0.52 9.53
C CYS A 80 -5.97 -1.60 9.08
N PRO A 81 -5.55 -2.87 8.99
CA PRO A 81 -6.50 -3.95 8.72
C PRO A 81 -7.41 -4.19 9.93
N ALA A 82 -8.52 -4.90 9.72
CA ALA A 82 -9.50 -5.17 10.78
C ALA A 82 -8.91 -5.96 11.95
N ASP A 83 -7.90 -6.79 11.68
CA ASP A 83 -7.20 -7.59 12.69
C ASP A 83 -5.91 -6.95 13.20
N GLY A 84 -5.67 -5.69 12.89
CA GLY A 84 -4.57 -4.93 13.48
C GLY A 84 -4.77 -4.72 14.97
N CYS A 85 -3.68 -4.43 15.71
CA CYS A 85 -3.80 -4.20 17.15
C CYS A 85 -4.60 -2.91 17.43
N GLU A 86 -5.15 -2.85 18.64
CA GLU A 86 -6.06 -1.77 19.04
C GLU A 86 -5.43 -0.39 18.88
N GLU A 87 -4.16 -0.25 19.23
CA GLU A 87 -3.42 1.00 19.14
C GLU A 87 -3.32 1.49 17.69
N ASN A 88 -3.09 0.59 16.76
CA ASN A 88 -3.04 0.92 15.34
C ASN A 88 -4.42 1.29 14.80
N GLN A 89 -5.45 0.58 15.22
CA GLN A 89 -6.83 0.92 14.83
C GLN A 89 -7.22 2.32 15.31
N SER A 90 -6.81 2.69 16.52
CA SER A 90 -7.10 4.01 17.08
C SER A 90 -6.32 5.13 16.41
N ALA A 91 -5.09 4.86 15.96
CA ALA A 91 -4.19 5.86 15.40
C ALA A 91 -4.37 6.04 13.88
N ALA A 92 -4.88 5.04 13.18
CA ALA A 92 -4.98 5.08 11.72
C ALA A 92 -6.09 6.02 11.24
N ASP A 93 -5.86 6.67 10.11
CA ASP A 93 -6.88 7.47 9.43
C ASP A 93 -8.01 6.60 8.87
N PHE A 94 -7.66 5.38 8.47
CA PHE A 94 -8.60 4.43 7.88
C PHE A 94 -8.41 3.04 8.49
N VAL A 95 -9.51 2.43 8.92
CA VAL A 95 -9.52 1.04 9.39
C VAL A 95 -10.38 0.22 8.44
N SER A 96 -9.79 -0.78 7.82
CA SER A 96 -10.50 -1.68 6.91
C SER A 96 -11.48 -2.58 7.66
N ALA A 97 -12.57 -2.94 7.00
CA ALA A 97 -13.47 -3.99 7.47
C ALA A 97 -12.89 -5.40 7.23
N TYR A 98 -11.79 -5.51 6.49
CA TYR A 98 -11.16 -6.77 6.12
C TYR A 98 -9.85 -6.98 6.87
N ASN A 99 -9.54 -8.26 7.13
CA ASN A 99 -8.30 -8.65 7.79
C ASN A 99 -7.10 -8.54 6.84
N GLY A 100 -5.92 -8.42 7.41
CA GLY A 100 -4.66 -8.49 6.66
C GLY A 100 -4.58 -9.79 5.87
N GLY A 101 -4.16 -9.69 4.59
CA GLY A 101 -4.13 -10.83 3.69
C GLY A 101 -5.50 -11.29 3.18
N ARG A 102 -6.57 -10.64 3.58
CA ARG A 102 -7.95 -10.98 3.24
C ARG A 102 -8.73 -9.84 2.60
N GLY A 103 -8.03 -8.94 1.92
CA GLY A 103 -8.65 -7.83 1.20
C GLY A 103 -8.40 -6.45 1.81
N ALA A 104 -7.73 -6.34 2.95
CA ALA A 104 -7.48 -5.06 3.60
C ALA A 104 -6.68 -4.08 2.71
N ALA A 105 -5.64 -4.57 2.04
CA ALA A 105 -4.82 -3.74 1.15
C ALA A 105 -5.62 -3.22 -0.04
N ARG A 106 -6.46 -4.06 -0.63
CA ARG A 106 -7.36 -3.66 -1.72
C ARG A 106 -8.33 -2.57 -1.26
N ASP A 107 -8.93 -2.77 -0.09
CA ASP A 107 -9.85 -1.82 0.51
C ASP A 107 -9.18 -0.48 0.77
N PHE A 108 -7.94 -0.49 1.23
CA PHE A 108 -7.15 0.72 1.45
C PHE A 108 -6.85 1.47 0.15
N ILE A 109 -6.44 0.75 -0.90
CA ILE A 109 -6.21 1.33 -2.22
C ILE A 109 -7.49 1.97 -2.77
N GLU A 110 -8.62 1.30 -2.63
CA GLU A 110 -9.93 1.84 -3.01
C GLU A 110 -10.24 3.13 -2.24
N CYS A 111 -9.98 3.15 -0.94
CA CYS A 111 -10.15 4.33 -0.10
C CYS A 111 -9.28 5.50 -0.60
N ILE A 112 -8.03 5.24 -0.94
CA ILE A 112 -7.10 6.25 -1.49
C ILE A 112 -7.66 6.85 -2.77
N LEU A 113 -8.07 6.01 -3.71
CA LEU A 113 -8.59 6.45 -5.00
C LEU A 113 -9.88 7.25 -4.84
N LYS A 114 -10.77 6.84 -3.96
CA LYS A 114 -12.01 7.57 -3.66
C LYS A 114 -11.72 8.92 -3.03
N SER A 115 -10.79 9.00 -2.09
CA SER A 115 -10.43 10.24 -1.43
C SER A 115 -9.77 11.24 -2.38
N GLN A 116 -9.13 10.76 -3.44
CA GLN A 116 -8.53 11.60 -4.49
C GLN A 116 -9.48 11.90 -5.65
N GLY A 117 -10.72 11.41 -5.59
CA GLY A 117 -11.69 11.58 -6.67
C GLY A 117 -11.33 10.79 -7.93
N ARG A 118 -10.57 9.71 -7.80
CA ARG A 118 -10.04 8.94 -8.94
C ARG A 118 -10.69 7.55 -9.09
N TRP A 119 -11.70 7.24 -8.28
CA TRP A 119 -12.30 5.90 -8.29
C TRP A 119 -12.98 5.58 -9.63
N GLU A 120 -13.73 6.52 -10.20
CA GLU A 120 -14.41 6.30 -11.48
C GLU A 120 -13.40 6.10 -12.61
N GLU A 121 -12.32 6.87 -12.62
CA GLU A 121 -11.21 6.71 -13.56
C GLU A 121 -10.60 5.30 -13.45
N ALA A 122 -10.39 4.83 -12.23
CA ALA A 122 -9.85 3.50 -11.96
C ALA A 122 -10.77 2.41 -12.50
N VAL A 123 -12.06 2.49 -12.24
CA VAL A 123 -13.06 1.55 -12.75
C VAL A 123 -13.07 1.55 -14.28
N TYR A 124 -13.06 2.72 -14.87
CA TYR A 124 -13.03 2.88 -16.32
C TYR A 124 -11.81 2.21 -16.94
N SER A 125 -10.64 2.29 -16.28
CA SER A 125 -9.40 1.67 -16.78
C SER A 125 -9.51 0.16 -16.95
N PHE A 126 -10.37 -0.49 -16.17
CA PHE A 126 -10.64 -1.93 -16.28
C PHE A 126 -11.73 -2.26 -17.30
N GLN A 127 -12.48 -1.28 -17.76
CA GLN A 127 -13.52 -1.45 -18.77
C GLN A 127 -12.98 -1.27 -20.20
N GLU A 128 -11.82 -0.63 -20.35
CA GLU A 128 -11.18 -0.49 -21.64
C GLU A 128 -10.75 -1.85 -22.19
N ILE A 129 -11.09 -2.10 -23.45
CA ILE A 129 -10.66 -3.30 -24.16
C ILE A 129 -9.31 -3.01 -24.78
N ASP A 130 -8.29 -3.79 -24.40
CA ASP A 130 -6.98 -3.72 -25.02
C ASP A 130 -7.09 -4.19 -26.48
N GLN A 131 -6.43 -3.50 -27.39
CA GLN A 131 -6.43 -3.90 -28.79
C GLN A 131 -5.85 -5.30 -29.00
N GLU A 132 -4.91 -5.72 -28.17
CA GLU A 132 -4.38 -7.08 -28.21
C GLU A 132 -5.43 -8.14 -27.93
N ASP A 133 -6.41 -7.84 -27.08
CA ASP A 133 -7.51 -8.74 -26.77
C ASP A 133 -8.44 -8.93 -27.96
N LEU A 134 -8.53 -7.94 -28.85
CA LEU A 134 -9.39 -7.99 -30.03
C LEU A 134 -8.81 -8.81 -31.17
N VAL A 135 -7.50 -9.01 -31.21
CA VAL A 135 -6.82 -9.77 -32.28
C VAL A 135 -6.52 -11.21 -31.89
N GLN A 136 -6.84 -11.59 -30.68
CA GLN A 136 -6.78 -12.97 -30.20
C GLN A 136 -8.15 -13.63 -30.40
#